data_d49af7742480d11b3b67762bef2003a9
#
_entry.id   d49af7742480d11b3b67762bef2003a9
#
_cell.length_a   1.000
_cell.length_b   1.000
_cell.length_c   1.000
_cell.angle_alpha   90.00
_cell.angle_beta   90.00
_cell.angle_gamma   90.00
#
_symmetry.space_group_name_H-M   'P 1'
#
loop_
_entity.id
_entity.type
_entity.pdbx_description
1 polymer ?
#
loop_
_entity_poly.entity_id
_entity_poly.type
_entity_poly.pdbx_seq_one_letter_code
_entity_poly.pdbx_strand_id
1 'polypeptide(L)'
;ATRQELEATIESVELAMQEDNTANRNTTLGGYGELHYNNLDKGSAIDFHRYVLFLNHQFADNLNFYSELEVEHSIAGEGKVGEVELEQAFVQWDYSQSHNFKFGLFLIPLGILNETHEPDTFYGVERNTVEKNIIPATWWEGGFGFNGELAPGWGYDLAFHSGLNLDADNASASKRSNIRSA
;
A
#
# COMPACT_ATOMS: atom_id res chain seq x y z
N ALA A 1 25.74 39.48 19.19
CA ALA A 1 25.01 39.60 17.90
C ALA A 1 24.39 40.98 17.80
N THR A 2 24.66 41.66 16.73
CA THR A 2 24.00 42.96 16.45
C THR A 2 22.57 42.65 15.99
N ARG A 3 21.69 43.62 16.12
CA ARG A 3 20.28 43.53 15.69
C ARG A 3 20.20 43.09 14.20
N GLN A 4 21.10 43.56 13.39
CA GLN A 4 21.20 43.24 11.97
C GLN A 4 21.57 41.76 11.72
N GLU A 5 22.46 41.18 12.53
CA GLU A 5 22.81 39.75 12.44
C GLU A 5 21.62 38.86 12.86
N LEU A 6 20.84 39.29 13.85
CA LEU A 6 19.65 38.58 14.29
C LEU A 6 18.55 38.60 13.22
N GLU A 7 18.30 39.80 12.61
CA GLU A 7 17.33 39.91 11.52
C GLU A 7 17.70 39.08 10.30
N ALA A 8 18.98 39.06 9.89
CA ALA A 8 19.46 38.22 8.80
C ALA A 8 19.35 36.71 9.11
N THR A 9 19.54 36.33 10.37
CA THR A 9 19.38 34.94 10.81
C THR A 9 17.90 34.53 10.77
N ILE A 10 16.99 35.38 11.23
CA ILE A 10 15.55 35.12 11.18
C ILE A 10 15.10 34.98 9.73
N GLU A 11 15.49 35.89 8.84
CA GLU A 11 15.15 35.83 7.42
C GLU A 11 15.67 34.55 6.74
N SER A 12 16.90 34.13 7.07
CA SER A 12 17.46 32.87 6.54
C SER A 12 16.73 31.62 7.06
N VAL A 13 16.27 31.62 8.30
CA VAL A 13 15.48 30.54 8.89
C VAL A 13 14.07 30.50 8.29
N GLU A 14 13.44 31.66 8.10
CA GLU A 14 12.13 31.75 7.45
C GLU A 14 12.17 31.28 5.99
N LEU A 15 13.23 31.63 5.22
CA LEU A 15 13.43 31.13 3.87
C LEU A 15 13.66 29.63 3.84
N ALA A 16 14.50 29.10 4.73
CA ALA A 16 14.75 27.65 4.84
C ALA A 16 13.47 26.89 5.22
N MET A 17 12.66 27.41 6.14
CA MET A 17 11.35 26.85 6.50
C MET A 17 10.35 26.91 5.34
N GLN A 18 10.44 27.91 4.49
CA GLN A 18 9.58 28.08 3.33
C GLN A 18 9.98 27.13 2.18
N GLU A 19 11.27 26.89 1.98
CA GLU A 19 11.79 25.89 1.05
C GLU A 19 11.48 24.46 1.51
N ASP A 20 11.64 24.16 2.79
CA ASP A 20 11.29 22.86 3.38
C ASP A 20 9.77 22.58 3.28
N ASN A 21 8.95 23.60 3.46
CA ASN A 21 7.48 23.49 3.32
C ASN A 21 7.03 23.32 1.87
N THR A 22 7.81 23.72 0.87
CA THR A 22 7.54 23.45 -0.54
C THR A 22 8.02 22.06 -0.97
N ALA A 23 9.20 21.62 -0.50
CA ALA A 23 9.70 20.27 -0.73
C ALA A 23 8.84 19.19 -0.04
N ASN A 24 8.26 19.52 1.12
CA ASN A 24 7.43 18.60 1.90
C ASN A 24 6.00 18.45 1.35
N ARG A 25 5.54 19.31 0.45
CA ARG A 25 4.21 19.21 -0.17
C ARG A 25 4.07 18.07 -1.16
N ASN A 26 5.17 17.61 -1.73
CA ASN A 26 5.18 16.58 -2.75
C ASN A 26 5.31 15.16 -2.15
N THR A 27 5.62 15.04 -0.86
CA THR A 27 5.73 13.75 -0.17
C THR A 27 4.71 13.69 0.94
N THR A 28 3.93 12.62 0.98
CA THR A 28 2.99 12.34 2.07
C THR A 28 3.38 11.06 2.77
N LEU A 29 3.31 11.10 4.09
CA LEU A 29 3.48 9.96 4.96
C LEU A 29 2.18 9.73 5.71
N GLY A 30 1.66 8.51 5.67
CA GLY A 30 0.45 8.09 6.35
C GLY A 30 0.58 6.67 6.86
N GLY A 31 -0.43 6.19 7.52
CA GLY A 31 -0.47 4.81 7.99
C GLY A 31 -1.51 4.60 9.07
N TYR A 32 -1.65 3.34 9.47
CA TYR A 32 -2.53 2.93 10.57
C TYR A 32 -1.96 1.72 11.29
N GLY A 33 -2.54 1.36 12.43
CA GLY A 33 -2.26 0.13 13.15
C GLY A 33 -3.56 -0.56 13.53
N GLU A 34 -3.54 -1.88 13.55
CA GLU A 34 -4.67 -2.75 13.86
C GLU A 34 -4.34 -3.65 15.04
N LEU A 35 -5.15 -3.58 16.11
CA LEU A 35 -5.04 -4.40 17.30
C LEU A 35 -6.28 -5.27 17.44
N HIS A 36 -6.11 -6.58 17.47
CA HIS A 36 -7.19 -7.54 17.72
C HIS A 36 -7.19 -8.02 19.18
N TYR A 37 -8.37 -8.08 19.77
CA TYR A 37 -8.61 -8.80 21.01
C TYR A 37 -9.64 -9.90 20.74
N ASN A 38 -9.20 -11.14 20.87
CA ASN A 38 -10.04 -12.31 20.69
C ASN A 38 -10.31 -12.98 22.04
N ASN A 39 -11.58 -13.16 22.41
CA ASN A 39 -12.01 -13.90 23.57
C ASN A 39 -12.75 -15.15 23.13
N LEU A 40 -12.07 -16.28 23.11
CA LEU A 40 -12.57 -17.57 22.64
C LEU A 40 -12.69 -18.55 23.82
N ASP A 41 -13.49 -19.59 23.65
CA ASP A 41 -13.65 -20.66 24.63
C ASP A 41 -12.32 -21.32 25.07
N LYS A 42 -11.31 -21.28 24.22
CA LYS A 42 -9.98 -21.84 24.47
C LYS A 42 -8.96 -20.86 25.07
N GLY A 43 -9.37 -19.63 25.34
CA GLY A 43 -8.53 -18.57 25.88
C GLY A 43 -8.65 -17.24 25.13
N SER A 44 -8.17 -16.20 25.77
CA SER A 44 -8.13 -14.85 25.19
C SER A 44 -6.74 -14.57 24.63
N ALA A 45 -6.69 -13.86 23.51
CA ALA A 45 -5.45 -13.41 22.89
C ALA A 45 -5.56 -11.94 22.48
N ILE A 46 -4.45 -11.22 22.61
CA ILE A 46 -4.26 -9.88 22.02
C ILE A 46 -3.22 -10.05 20.92
N ASP A 47 -3.53 -9.55 19.74
CA ASP A 47 -2.66 -9.55 18.59
C ASP A 47 -2.54 -8.15 18.02
N PHE A 48 -1.33 -7.60 17.98
CA PHE A 48 -1.06 -6.41 17.17
C PHE A 48 -0.95 -6.90 15.72
N HIS A 49 -2.12 -6.92 15.08
CA HIS A 49 -2.33 -7.63 13.84
C HIS A 49 -1.47 -7.06 12.71
N ARG A 50 -1.52 -5.73 12.51
CA ARG A 50 -0.71 -5.06 11.49
C ARG A 50 -0.35 -3.63 11.86
N TYR A 51 0.73 -3.18 11.25
CA TYR A 51 1.14 -1.79 11.15
C TYR A 51 1.45 -1.48 9.70
N VAL A 52 0.71 -0.54 9.12
CA VAL A 52 0.83 -0.15 7.72
C VAL A 52 1.39 1.26 7.62
N LEU A 53 2.34 1.45 6.70
CA LEU A 53 2.98 2.71 6.41
C LEU A 53 2.86 3.03 4.94
N PHE A 54 2.20 4.14 4.62
CA PHE A 54 2.12 4.70 3.28
C PHE A 54 3.16 5.80 3.09
N LEU A 55 3.98 5.68 2.05
CA LEU A 55 4.87 6.73 1.59
C LEU A 55 4.54 7.03 0.13
N ASN A 56 4.03 8.22 -0.13
CA ASN A 56 3.67 8.66 -1.47
C ASN A 56 4.46 9.91 -1.85
N HIS A 57 4.80 10.04 -3.13
CA HIS A 57 5.52 11.19 -3.63
C HIS A 57 4.99 11.63 -5.00
N GLN A 58 4.71 12.92 -5.15
CA GLN A 58 4.32 13.52 -6.41
C GLN A 58 5.55 14.13 -7.10
N PHE A 59 6.00 13.49 -8.19
CA PHE A 59 7.12 13.99 -8.99
C PHE A 59 6.73 15.14 -9.91
N ALA A 60 5.49 15.11 -10.41
CA ALA A 60 4.87 16.14 -11.26
C ALA A 60 3.35 16.09 -11.09
N ASP A 61 2.63 17.06 -11.65
CA ASP A 61 1.16 17.14 -11.55
C ASP A 61 0.46 15.86 -12.03
N ASN A 62 1.10 15.12 -12.91
CA ASN A 62 0.57 13.89 -13.52
C ASN A 62 1.47 12.67 -13.32
N LEU A 63 2.46 12.73 -12.40
CA LEU A 63 3.37 11.63 -12.13
C LEU A 63 3.53 11.43 -10.64
N ASN A 64 3.02 10.32 -10.13
CA ASN A 64 2.96 10.02 -8.72
C ASN A 64 3.60 8.67 -8.41
N PHE A 65 4.22 8.57 -7.24
CA PHE A 65 4.68 7.32 -6.64
C PHE A 65 3.80 6.98 -5.45
N TYR A 66 3.43 5.73 -5.35
CA TYR A 66 2.67 5.17 -4.23
C TYR A 66 3.40 3.97 -3.66
N SER A 67 3.45 3.87 -2.34
CA SER A 67 3.99 2.68 -1.69
C SER A 67 3.28 2.37 -0.38
N GLU A 68 3.26 1.09 -0.05
CA GLU A 68 2.65 0.52 1.13
C GLU A 68 3.56 -0.55 1.70
N LEU A 69 4.01 -0.31 2.94
CA LEU A 69 4.81 -1.24 3.72
C LEU A 69 3.98 -1.73 4.90
N GLU A 70 3.83 -3.03 5.00
CA GLU A 70 3.11 -3.70 6.08
C GLU A 70 4.04 -4.49 6.99
N VAL A 71 3.74 -4.46 8.28
CA VAL A 71 4.37 -5.27 9.32
C VAL A 71 3.27 -6.01 10.06
N GLU A 72 3.22 -7.34 9.89
CA GLU A 72 2.19 -8.19 10.52
C GLU A 72 2.70 -8.89 11.80
N HIS A 73 1.76 -9.12 12.74
CA HIS A 73 1.94 -9.91 13.95
C HIS A 73 3.15 -9.52 14.79
N SER A 74 3.48 -8.20 14.86
CA SER A 74 4.52 -7.68 15.74
C SER A 74 5.82 -8.49 15.67
N ILE A 75 6.74 -8.13 14.81
CA ILE A 75 7.98 -8.88 14.48
C ILE A 75 8.86 -9.18 15.71
N ALA A 76 8.70 -8.41 16.78
CA ALA A 76 9.53 -8.50 17.98
C ALA A 76 8.93 -9.45 19.01
N GLY A 77 9.46 -10.68 19.11
CA GLY A 77 9.12 -11.60 20.19
C GLY A 77 9.89 -12.89 20.07
N GLU A 78 10.44 -13.38 21.17
CA GLU A 78 11.13 -14.66 21.20
C GLU A 78 10.16 -15.78 20.78
N GLY A 79 10.52 -16.53 19.73
CA GLY A 79 9.72 -17.61 19.18
C GLY A 79 8.45 -17.16 18.42
N LYS A 80 8.31 -15.88 18.10
CA LYS A 80 7.24 -15.34 17.26
C LYS A 80 7.80 -14.98 15.89
N VAL A 81 7.05 -15.36 14.85
CA VAL A 81 7.38 -15.00 13.47
C VAL A 81 6.37 -13.96 13.04
N GLY A 82 6.84 -12.73 12.90
CA GLY A 82 6.10 -11.68 12.21
C GLY A 82 6.49 -11.64 10.73
N GLU A 83 5.77 -10.87 9.93
CA GLU A 83 6.01 -10.68 8.52
C GLU A 83 6.20 -9.21 8.19
N VAL A 84 7.10 -8.92 7.24
CA VAL A 84 7.27 -7.59 6.65
C VAL A 84 7.04 -7.73 5.16
N GLU A 85 6.06 -7.00 4.65
CA GLU A 85 5.69 -7.04 3.25
C GLU A 85 5.72 -5.66 2.63
N LEU A 86 6.22 -5.57 1.40
CA LEU A 86 6.01 -4.44 0.53
C LEU A 86 4.84 -4.81 -0.39
N GLU A 87 3.64 -4.37 -0.03
CA GLU A 87 2.44 -4.74 -0.78
C GLU A 87 2.32 -3.94 -2.07
N GLN A 88 2.67 -2.66 -2.02
CA GLN A 88 2.63 -1.80 -3.18
C GLN A 88 3.88 -0.91 -3.27
N ALA A 89 4.41 -0.75 -4.47
CA ALA A 89 5.42 0.25 -4.82
C ALA A 89 5.37 0.48 -6.32
N PHE A 90 4.62 1.47 -6.77
CA PHE A 90 4.43 1.74 -8.18
C PHE A 90 4.43 3.23 -8.52
N VAL A 91 4.79 3.54 -9.74
CA VAL A 91 4.63 4.87 -10.33
C VAL A 91 3.36 4.89 -11.16
N GLN A 92 2.55 5.91 -11.00
CA GLN A 92 1.36 6.18 -11.80
C GLN A 92 1.57 7.44 -12.62
N TRP A 93 1.29 7.33 -13.91
CA TRP A 93 1.26 8.44 -14.85
C TRP A 93 -0.16 8.68 -15.37
N ASP A 94 -0.71 9.82 -14.99
CA ASP A 94 -2.02 10.29 -15.46
C ASP A 94 -1.84 11.00 -16.79
N TYR A 95 -1.86 10.21 -17.90
CA TYR A 95 -1.64 10.76 -19.23
C TYR A 95 -2.84 11.49 -19.82
N SER A 96 -4.01 11.36 -19.19
CA SER A 96 -5.19 12.20 -19.42
C SER A 96 -6.03 12.33 -18.15
N GLN A 97 -7.07 13.17 -18.18
CA GLN A 97 -7.99 13.33 -17.04
C GLN A 97 -8.78 12.06 -16.68
N SER A 98 -8.91 11.13 -17.61
CA SER A 98 -9.74 9.94 -17.46
C SER A 98 -8.95 8.63 -17.56
N HIS A 99 -7.66 8.68 -17.85
CA HIS A 99 -6.86 7.49 -18.06
C HIS A 99 -5.49 7.61 -17.44
N ASN A 100 -5.03 6.52 -16.83
CA ASN A 100 -3.70 6.44 -16.29
C ASN A 100 -3.00 5.11 -16.62
N PHE A 101 -1.70 5.12 -16.46
CA PHE A 101 -0.80 3.99 -16.58
C PHE A 101 -0.06 3.82 -15.26
N LYS A 102 0.01 2.60 -14.75
CA LYS A 102 0.79 2.25 -13.55
C LYS A 102 1.86 1.21 -13.87
N PHE A 103 3.02 1.34 -13.24
CA PHE A 103 4.16 0.43 -13.38
C PHE A 103 4.83 0.21 -12.03
N GLY A 104 5.09 -1.04 -11.69
CA GLY A 104 5.75 -1.43 -10.44
C GLY A 104 5.05 -2.61 -9.78
N LEU A 105 5.04 -2.61 -8.45
CA LEU A 105 4.35 -3.58 -7.61
C LEU A 105 3.00 -2.99 -7.22
N PHE A 106 1.88 -3.65 -7.58
CA PHE A 106 0.54 -3.13 -7.33
C PHE A 106 -0.48 -4.24 -7.11
N LEU A 107 -1.59 -3.88 -6.47
CA LEU A 107 -2.72 -4.79 -6.27
C LEU A 107 -3.38 -5.12 -7.61
N ILE A 108 -3.69 -6.39 -7.80
CA ILE A 108 -4.37 -6.86 -9.00
C ILE A 108 -5.85 -6.50 -8.91
N PRO A 109 -6.43 -5.82 -9.91
CA PRO A 109 -7.83 -5.38 -9.90
C PRO A 109 -8.77 -6.57 -10.16
N LEU A 110 -8.86 -7.48 -9.19
CA LEU A 110 -9.67 -8.68 -9.26
C LEU A 110 -10.54 -8.82 -8.00
N GLY A 111 -11.82 -9.07 -8.20
CA GLY A 111 -12.79 -9.13 -7.12
C GLY A 111 -13.19 -7.76 -6.58
N ILE A 112 -13.86 -7.74 -5.43
CA ILE A 112 -14.41 -6.52 -4.84
C ILE A 112 -13.46 -5.94 -3.77
N LEU A 113 -12.72 -6.80 -3.06
CA LEU A 113 -11.94 -6.42 -1.89
C LEU A 113 -10.43 -6.33 -2.14
N ASN A 114 -9.90 -6.84 -3.24
CA ASN A 114 -8.44 -6.88 -3.39
C ASN A 114 -7.80 -5.48 -3.42
N GLU A 115 -8.39 -4.53 -4.14
CA GLU A 115 -7.92 -3.14 -4.15
C GLU A 115 -8.45 -2.30 -2.98
N THR A 116 -9.45 -2.81 -2.25
CA THR A 116 -10.06 -2.15 -1.09
C THR A 116 -10.02 -3.07 0.14
N HIS A 117 -8.86 -3.64 0.40
CA HIS A 117 -8.67 -4.67 1.44
C HIS A 117 -8.43 -4.09 2.84
N GLU A 118 -8.35 -2.79 2.96
CA GLU A 118 -8.13 -2.08 4.21
C GLU A 118 -9.28 -2.30 5.21
N PRO A 119 -8.99 -2.40 6.53
CA PRO A 119 -9.99 -2.72 7.54
C PRO A 119 -11.17 -1.75 7.61
N ASP A 120 -11.00 -0.51 7.21
CA ASP A 120 -12.05 0.52 7.18
C ASP A 120 -12.93 0.47 5.94
N THR A 121 -12.62 -0.40 4.97
CA THR A 121 -13.35 -0.52 3.70
C THR A 121 -14.38 -1.65 3.69
N PHE A 122 -14.35 -2.56 4.65
CA PHE A 122 -15.27 -3.69 4.72
C PHE A 122 -15.98 -3.78 6.09
N TYR A 123 -17.12 -4.48 6.13
CA TYR A 123 -17.87 -4.68 7.36
C TYR A 123 -17.35 -5.89 8.14
N GLY A 124 -17.20 -5.74 9.44
CA GLY A 124 -16.74 -6.79 10.34
C GLY A 124 -15.28 -6.64 10.75
N VAL A 125 -14.81 -7.54 11.61
CA VAL A 125 -13.42 -7.55 12.11
C VAL A 125 -12.49 -8.23 11.12
N GLU A 126 -13.01 -9.20 10.36
CA GLU A 126 -12.26 -9.99 9.39
C GLU A 126 -12.81 -9.80 7.97
N ARG A 127 -11.93 -9.98 6.98
CA ARG A 127 -12.30 -9.96 5.56
C ARG A 127 -13.33 -11.02 5.22
N ASN A 128 -14.10 -10.78 4.16
CA ASN A 128 -15.05 -11.73 3.61
C ASN A 128 -14.38 -13.08 3.28
N THR A 129 -14.85 -14.15 3.90
CA THR A 129 -14.29 -15.50 3.75
C THR A 129 -14.28 -16.00 2.31
N VAL A 130 -15.25 -15.59 1.49
CA VAL A 130 -15.34 -16.01 0.08
C VAL A 130 -14.16 -15.43 -0.70
N GLU A 131 -13.92 -14.15 -0.61
CA GLU A 131 -12.79 -13.53 -1.29
C GLU A 131 -11.43 -14.00 -0.73
N LYS A 132 -11.31 -14.08 0.59
CA LYS A 132 -10.10 -14.58 1.25
C LYS A 132 -9.68 -15.99 0.78
N ASN A 133 -10.64 -16.84 0.37
CA ASN A 133 -10.38 -18.21 -0.07
C ASN A 133 -10.25 -18.35 -1.60
N ILE A 134 -10.90 -17.48 -2.38
CA ILE A 134 -10.89 -17.55 -3.84
C ILE A 134 -9.72 -16.74 -4.42
N ILE A 135 -9.50 -15.55 -3.87
CA ILE A 135 -8.39 -14.68 -4.23
C ILE A 135 -7.31 -14.83 -3.17
N PRO A 136 -6.03 -14.96 -3.51
CA PRO A 136 -4.97 -14.88 -2.52
C PRO A 136 -5.16 -13.58 -1.71
N ALA A 137 -5.27 -13.69 -0.39
CA ALA A 137 -5.56 -12.55 0.49
C ALA A 137 -4.50 -11.48 0.24
N THR A 138 -4.90 -10.30 -0.21
CA THR A 138 -4.13 -9.21 -0.75
C THR A 138 -3.19 -9.67 -1.86
N TRP A 139 -3.76 -9.83 -3.05
CA TRP A 139 -2.98 -10.27 -4.21
C TRP A 139 -2.34 -9.07 -4.92
N TRP A 140 -1.03 -9.01 -4.86
CA TRP A 140 -0.21 -8.02 -5.53
C TRP A 140 0.85 -8.68 -6.41
N GLU A 141 1.22 -8.00 -7.50
CA GLU A 141 2.17 -8.50 -8.50
C GLU A 141 3.01 -7.36 -9.07
N GLY A 142 4.21 -7.71 -9.57
CA GLY A 142 5.02 -6.81 -10.37
C GLY A 142 4.54 -6.78 -11.82
N GLY A 143 4.38 -5.58 -12.38
CA GLY A 143 3.91 -5.45 -13.74
C GLY A 143 3.59 -4.03 -14.16
N PHE A 144 2.65 -3.90 -15.09
CA PHE A 144 2.10 -2.63 -15.54
C PHE A 144 0.61 -2.75 -15.81
N GLY A 145 -0.10 -1.64 -15.64
CA GLY A 145 -1.54 -1.58 -15.81
C GLY A 145 -1.99 -0.30 -16.49
N PHE A 146 -3.14 -0.39 -17.12
CA PHE A 146 -3.88 0.73 -17.69
C PHE A 146 -5.27 0.72 -17.11
N ASN A 147 -5.74 1.84 -16.64
CA ASN A 147 -7.11 1.99 -16.18
C ASN A 147 -7.68 3.33 -16.58
N GLY A 148 -9.00 3.42 -16.61
CA GLY A 148 -9.67 4.65 -16.93
C GLY A 148 -11.14 4.52 -17.24
N GLU A 149 -11.73 5.63 -17.67
CA GLU A 149 -13.12 5.75 -18.03
C GLU A 149 -13.27 5.90 -19.55
N LEU A 150 -14.02 5.00 -20.17
CA LEU A 150 -14.32 5.02 -21.62
C LEU A 150 -15.52 5.92 -21.94
N ALA A 151 -16.50 5.96 -21.03
CA ALA A 151 -17.71 6.78 -21.12
C ALA A 151 -18.31 6.87 -19.70
N PRO A 152 -19.23 7.83 -19.42
CA PRO A 152 -19.85 7.94 -18.12
C PRO A 152 -20.44 6.62 -17.61
N GLY A 153 -19.89 6.10 -16.50
CA GLY A 153 -20.27 4.82 -15.91
C GLY A 153 -19.64 3.58 -16.54
N TRP A 154 -18.68 3.73 -17.48
CA TRP A 154 -17.95 2.63 -18.12
C TRP A 154 -16.46 2.78 -17.90
N GLY A 155 -15.92 2.05 -16.92
CA GLY A 155 -14.51 1.98 -16.64
C GLY A 155 -13.86 0.71 -17.21
N TYR A 156 -12.53 0.70 -17.24
CA TYR A 156 -11.74 -0.49 -17.56
C TYR A 156 -10.48 -0.53 -16.71
N ASP A 157 -10.06 -1.75 -16.37
CA ASP A 157 -8.77 -2.07 -15.81
C ASP A 157 -8.12 -3.19 -16.62
N LEU A 158 -6.87 -2.96 -17.03
CA LEU A 158 -6.04 -3.89 -17.76
C LEU A 158 -4.71 -4.04 -17.01
N ALA A 159 -4.38 -5.25 -16.58
CA ALA A 159 -3.13 -5.54 -15.89
C ALA A 159 -2.34 -6.61 -16.63
N PHE A 160 -1.04 -6.37 -16.79
CA PHE A 160 -0.04 -7.34 -17.26
C PHE A 160 0.98 -7.53 -16.15
N HIS A 161 1.06 -8.72 -15.60
CA HIS A 161 1.81 -8.98 -14.38
C HIS A 161 2.47 -10.37 -14.41
N SER A 162 3.38 -10.61 -13.44
CA SER A 162 4.16 -11.84 -13.35
C SER A 162 3.32 -13.10 -13.19
N GLY A 163 2.15 -13.00 -12.58
CA GLY A 163 1.26 -14.11 -12.32
C GLY A 163 1.73 -15.01 -11.17
N LEU A 164 0.84 -15.90 -10.74
CA LEU A 164 1.13 -16.88 -9.71
C LEU A 164 1.91 -18.05 -10.30
N ASN A 165 2.99 -18.46 -9.65
CA ASN A 165 3.62 -19.75 -9.95
C ASN A 165 2.82 -20.85 -9.28
N LEU A 166 2.02 -21.56 -10.07
CA LEU A 166 1.18 -22.66 -9.61
C LEU A 166 1.97 -23.95 -9.59
N ASP A 167 2.12 -24.56 -8.43
CA ASP A 167 2.62 -25.91 -8.31
C ASP A 167 1.50 -26.90 -8.71
N ALA A 168 1.71 -27.61 -9.82
CA ALA A 168 0.73 -28.56 -10.36
C ALA A 168 0.43 -29.73 -9.39
N ASP A 169 1.40 -30.08 -8.53
CA ASP A 169 1.29 -31.17 -7.58
C ASP A 169 0.75 -30.75 -6.21
N ASN A 170 0.69 -29.43 -5.95
CA ASN A 170 0.23 -28.86 -4.68
C ASN A 170 -0.58 -27.58 -4.89
N ALA A 171 -1.86 -27.73 -5.23
CA ALA A 171 -2.76 -26.60 -5.45
C ALA A 171 -2.91 -25.65 -4.24
N SER A 172 -2.63 -26.13 -3.02
CA SER A 172 -2.62 -25.29 -1.81
C SER A 172 -1.34 -24.45 -1.65
N ALA A 173 -0.30 -24.73 -2.44
CA ALA A 173 0.89 -23.90 -2.54
C ALA A 173 0.73 -22.70 -3.48
N SER A 174 -0.42 -22.56 -4.12
CA SER A 174 -0.82 -21.39 -4.94
C SER A 174 -1.07 -20.16 -4.06
N LYS A 175 -0.10 -19.84 -3.21
CA LYS A 175 -0.15 -18.64 -2.37
C LYS A 175 0.76 -17.59 -2.96
N ARG A 176 0.50 -16.34 -2.66
CA ARG A 176 1.35 -15.19 -3.07
C ARG A 176 2.84 -15.36 -2.70
N SER A 177 3.18 -16.23 -1.77
CA SER A 177 4.57 -16.61 -1.47
C SER A 177 5.33 -17.18 -2.66
N ASN A 178 4.63 -17.66 -3.71
CA ASN A 178 5.22 -18.18 -4.94
C ASN A 178 5.53 -17.08 -5.97
N ILE A 179 5.09 -15.86 -5.75
CA ILE A 179 5.29 -14.69 -6.62
C ILE A 179 6.77 -14.30 -6.69
N ARG A 180 7.56 -14.64 -5.67
CA ARG A 180 8.95 -14.21 -5.52
C ARG A 180 9.96 -15.08 -6.23
N SER A 181 9.56 -16.14 -6.87
CA SER A 181 10.43 -17.09 -7.58
C SER A 181 10.40 -16.90 -9.10
N ALA A 182 10.59 -15.64 -9.53
CA ALA A 182 10.85 -15.38 -10.95
C ALA A 182 12.32 -15.64 -11.28
#